data_553c30eebf136e7367e26640d45ee16d
#
_entry.id   553c30eebf136e7367e26640d45ee16d
#
_cell.length_a   1.000
_cell.length_b   1.000
_cell.length_c   1.000
_cell.angle_alpha   90.00
_cell.angle_beta   90.00
_cell.angle_gamma   90.00
#
_symmetry.space_group_name_H-M   'P 1'
#
loop_
_entity.id
_entity.type
_entity.pdbx_description
1 polymer ?
#
loop_
_entity_poly.entity_id
_entity_poly.type
_entity_poly.pdbx_seq_one_letter_code
_entity_poly.pdbx_strand_id
1 'polypeptide(L)'
;MSEYFRTRFDDIVAFDRRGSGPAFVFVSGAGPYRASDPITGRTAELAAARGLTTIVYDRLGRGESKAAGRVGLDRELAAISGLIGDAGGSAVLCGHSSGCAIALRAAAADFDVTGVVLFEAPLFQVMGGAAAWAAEVDRRISAGDLDGALAHYMKDMPPEWLEAVRKLPIYPQMVANVVSYIADCEALAWAESKPLGELLNRQIPVEAIVGRQTSPLMIETARRIGAEISGASWKAIEGANHKWEPDAMAAELVRFNQIQANASQADRA
;
A
#
# COMPACT_ATOMS: atom_id res chain seq x y z
N MET A 1 15.45 -5.19 -14.98
CA MET A 1 15.97 -6.50 -14.49
C MET A 1 15.59 -6.58 -13.03
N SER A 2 14.94 -7.67 -12.58
CA SER A 2 14.54 -7.82 -11.18
C SER A 2 15.77 -7.86 -10.28
N GLU A 3 15.72 -7.10 -9.19
CA GLU A 3 16.67 -7.15 -8.09
C GLU A 3 16.05 -7.97 -6.95
N TYR A 4 16.87 -8.49 -6.05
CA TYR A 4 16.43 -9.36 -4.95
C TYR A 4 17.25 -9.09 -3.70
N PHE A 5 16.57 -9.13 -2.54
CA PHE A 5 17.26 -9.23 -1.26
C PHE A 5 16.56 -10.21 -0.33
N ARG A 6 17.20 -10.53 0.78
CA ARG A 6 16.69 -11.45 1.80
C ARG A 6 16.39 -10.69 3.08
N THR A 7 15.18 -10.87 3.60
CA THR A 7 14.76 -10.26 4.88
C THR A 7 15.40 -11.00 6.08
N ARG A 8 15.26 -10.39 7.27
CA ARG A 8 15.65 -11.07 8.53
C ARG A 8 14.86 -12.34 8.85
N PHE A 9 13.75 -12.55 8.17
CA PHE A 9 12.92 -13.77 8.27
C PHE A 9 13.25 -14.80 7.19
N ASP A 10 14.34 -14.59 6.46
CA ASP A 10 14.79 -15.44 5.33
C ASP A 10 13.86 -15.39 4.11
N ASP A 11 12.97 -14.40 4.03
CA ASP A 11 12.13 -14.17 2.86
C ASP A 11 12.93 -13.56 1.72
N ILE A 12 12.57 -13.93 0.49
CA ILE A 12 13.13 -13.32 -0.73
C ILE A 12 12.15 -12.27 -1.24
N VAL A 13 12.62 -11.03 -1.33
CA VAL A 13 11.86 -9.91 -1.91
C VAL A 13 12.41 -9.61 -3.29
N ALA A 14 11.54 -9.63 -4.29
CA ALA A 14 11.84 -9.27 -5.66
C ALA A 14 11.30 -7.87 -5.97
N PHE A 15 12.11 -7.02 -6.57
CA PHE A 15 11.74 -5.64 -6.88
C PHE A 15 12.41 -5.11 -8.15
N ASP A 16 11.84 -4.05 -8.69
CA ASP A 16 12.44 -3.24 -9.75
C ASP A 16 12.76 -1.86 -9.20
N ARG A 17 13.98 -1.39 -9.40
CA ARG A 17 14.41 -0.03 -9.11
C ARG A 17 14.67 0.73 -10.40
N ARG A 18 14.19 1.98 -10.47
CA ARG A 18 14.38 2.89 -11.61
C ARG A 18 14.74 4.27 -11.14
N GLY A 19 15.48 4.99 -11.96
CA GLY A 19 15.84 6.39 -11.77
C GLY A 19 16.92 6.61 -10.71
N SER A 20 17.11 7.89 -10.36
CA SER A 20 18.04 8.35 -9.34
C SER A 20 17.49 9.64 -8.71
N GLY A 21 17.61 9.78 -7.40
CA GLY A 21 17.05 10.91 -6.63
C GLY A 21 16.26 10.42 -5.41
N PRO A 22 15.40 11.26 -4.81
CA PRO A 22 14.58 10.87 -3.67
C PRO A 22 13.74 9.62 -3.96
N ALA A 23 13.72 8.70 -2.99
CA ALA A 23 13.16 7.37 -3.19
C ALA A 23 11.67 7.29 -2.84
N PHE A 24 10.91 6.56 -3.68
CA PHE A 24 9.52 6.20 -3.50
C PHE A 24 9.36 4.69 -3.61
N VAL A 25 8.82 4.06 -2.57
CA VAL A 25 8.49 2.64 -2.53
C VAL A 25 6.98 2.47 -2.68
N PHE A 26 6.54 1.76 -3.73
CA PHE A 26 5.13 1.48 -3.97
C PHE A 26 4.68 0.25 -3.19
N VAL A 27 3.73 0.44 -2.27
CA VAL A 27 3.12 -0.61 -1.45
C VAL A 27 1.75 -0.94 -2.03
N SER A 28 1.66 -1.98 -2.85
CA SER A 28 0.41 -2.41 -3.49
C SER A 28 -0.61 -2.92 -2.47
N GLY A 29 -1.89 -2.83 -2.83
CA GLY A 29 -2.99 -3.43 -2.07
C GLY A 29 -3.04 -4.96 -2.17
N ALA A 30 -4.17 -5.55 -1.78
CA ALA A 30 -4.41 -6.99 -1.83
C ALA A 30 -4.47 -7.50 -3.28
N GLY A 31 -3.65 -8.47 -3.61
CA GLY A 31 -3.64 -9.20 -4.87
C GLY A 31 -2.59 -8.81 -5.90
N PRO A 32 -2.42 -7.54 -6.32
CA PRO A 32 -1.48 -7.18 -7.37
C PRO A 32 -0.02 -7.49 -7.04
N TYR A 33 0.75 -7.77 -8.08
CA TYR A 33 2.20 -7.90 -8.10
C TYR A 33 2.74 -7.28 -9.40
N ARG A 34 4.04 -7.04 -9.52
CA ARG A 34 4.66 -6.25 -10.60
C ARG A 34 4.17 -6.62 -12.00
N ALA A 35 4.16 -7.90 -12.35
CA ALA A 35 3.76 -8.35 -13.69
C ALA A 35 2.25 -8.22 -13.96
N SER A 36 1.42 -8.14 -12.93
CA SER A 36 -0.05 -7.99 -13.04
C SER A 36 -0.54 -6.55 -12.91
N ASP A 37 0.35 -5.60 -12.59
CA ASP A 37 0.01 -4.18 -12.39
C ASP A 37 0.82 -3.24 -13.29
N PRO A 38 0.45 -3.17 -14.57
CA PRO A 38 1.13 -2.28 -15.52
C PRO A 38 0.93 -0.79 -15.20
N ILE A 39 -0.11 -0.43 -14.45
CA ILE A 39 -0.39 0.96 -14.07
C ILE A 39 0.68 1.46 -13.09
N THR A 40 0.95 0.72 -12.02
CA THR A 40 2.02 1.06 -11.08
C THR A 40 3.39 1.02 -11.76
N GLY A 41 3.65 0.02 -12.61
CA GLY A 41 4.89 -0.06 -13.39
C GLY A 41 5.11 1.17 -14.27
N ARG A 42 4.07 1.60 -14.99
CA ARG A 42 4.12 2.79 -15.85
C ARG A 42 4.28 4.09 -15.04
N THR A 43 3.60 4.21 -13.91
CA THR A 43 3.77 5.35 -12.99
C THR A 43 5.20 5.47 -12.49
N ALA A 44 5.80 4.35 -12.08
CA ALA A 44 7.18 4.28 -11.62
C ALA A 44 8.19 4.72 -12.71
N GLU A 45 7.98 4.30 -13.96
CA GLU A 45 8.79 4.74 -15.09
C GLU A 45 8.71 6.26 -15.29
N LEU A 46 7.49 6.81 -15.31
CA LEU A 46 7.26 8.25 -15.52
C LEU A 46 7.82 9.09 -14.37
N ALA A 47 7.69 8.64 -13.14
CA ALA A 47 8.24 9.33 -11.97
C ALA A 47 9.78 9.28 -11.97
N ALA A 48 10.36 8.14 -12.33
CA ALA A 48 11.81 7.99 -12.47
C ALA A 48 12.38 8.90 -13.57
N ALA A 49 11.70 9.00 -14.71
CA ALA A 49 12.08 9.90 -15.78
C ALA A 49 12.03 11.39 -15.38
N ARG A 50 11.33 11.72 -14.27
CA ARG A 50 11.22 13.06 -13.68
C ARG A 50 12.13 13.29 -12.48
N GLY A 51 13.14 12.42 -12.29
CA GLY A 51 14.19 12.62 -11.28
C GLY A 51 13.93 11.99 -9.92
N LEU A 52 13.01 11.04 -9.81
CA LEU A 52 12.82 10.26 -8.60
C LEU A 52 13.51 8.89 -8.72
N THR A 53 13.84 8.29 -7.58
CA THR A 53 14.07 6.84 -7.50
C THR A 53 12.75 6.16 -7.19
N THR A 54 12.36 5.16 -7.99
CA THR A 54 11.13 4.40 -7.76
C THR A 54 11.43 2.92 -7.55
N ILE A 55 10.81 2.33 -6.54
CA ILE A 55 10.90 0.91 -6.22
C ILE A 55 9.49 0.33 -6.25
N VAL A 56 9.28 -0.64 -7.15
CA VAL A 56 8.07 -1.46 -7.22
C VAL A 56 8.48 -2.88 -6.87
N TYR A 57 7.84 -3.50 -5.88
CA TYR A 57 8.19 -4.84 -5.43
C TYR A 57 6.98 -5.78 -5.47
N ASP A 58 7.27 -7.06 -5.56
CA ASP A 58 6.28 -8.08 -5.30
C ASP A 58 6.18 -8.26 -3.78
N ARG A 59 5.01 -8.05 -3.23
CA ARG A 59 4.76 -8.31 -1.81
C ARG A 59 4.97 -9.80 -1.51
N LEU A 60 5.31 -10.12 -0.27
CA LEU A 60 5.65 -11.47 0.13
C LEU A 60 4.56 -12.49 -0.24
N GLY A 61 4.98 -13.60 -0.84
CA GLY A 61 4.07 -14.64 -1.34
C GLY A 61 3.39 -14.32 -2.67
N ARG A 62 3.79 -13.24 -3.36
CA ARG A 62 3.26 -12.84 -4.68
C ARG A 62 4.40 -12.75 -5.70
N GLY A 63 4.06 -12.97 -6.98
CA GLY A 63 5.02 -12.82 -8.09
C GLY A 63 6.31 -13.61 -7.87
N GLU A 64 7.44 -12.92 -7.93
CA GLU A 64 8.77 -13.52 -7.74
C GLU A 64 9.24 -13.49 -6.28
N SER A 65 8.55 -12.79 -5.38
CA SER A 65 8.85 -12.78 -3.94
C SER A 65 8.41 -14.09 -3.28
N LYS A 66 9.26 -14.62 -2.40
CA LYS A 66 9.04 -15.92 -1.77
C LYS A 66 9.04 -15.80 -0.26
N ALA A 67 8.06 -16.42 0.36
CA ALA A 67 7.96 -16.58 1.80
C ALA A 67 7.38 -17.95 2.14
N ALA A 68 7.85 -18.56 3.21
CA ALA A 68 7.31 -19.82 3.71
C ALA A 68 6.36 -19.58 4.88
N GLY A 69 5.30 -20.34 4.96
CA GLY A 69 4.32 -20.26 6.05
C GLY A 69 3.49 -18.99 6.04
N ARG A 70 2.99 -18.59 7.21
CA ARG A 70 2.14 -17.43 7.40
C ARG A 70 2.91 -16.13 7.18
N VAL A 71 2.42 -15.26 6.29
CA VAL A 71 2.99 -13.94 6.00
C VAL A 71 2.15 -12.88 6.72
N GLY A 72 2.53 -12.55 7.94
CA GLY A 72 1.92 -11.48 8.72
C GLY A 72 2.56 -10.11 8.45
N LEU A 73 2.01 -9.11 9.09
CA LEU A 73 2.40 -7.72 8.93
C LEU A 73 3.86 -7.45 9.34
N ASP A 74 4.37 -8.14 10.35
CA ASP A 74 5.76 -8.04 10.81
C ASP A 74 6.78 -8.42 9.73
N ARG A 75 6.46 -9.45 8.93
CA ARG A 75 7.30 -9.88 7.81
C ARG A 75 7.21 -8.89 6.63
N GLU A 76 6.02 -8.39 6.34
CA GLU A 76 5.82 -7.35 5.31
C GLU A 76 6.56 -6.05 5.68
N LEU A 77 6.53 -5.66 6.96
CA LEU A 77 7.30 -4.52 7.46
C LEU A 77 8.81 -4.74 7.35
N ALA A 78 9.30 -5.97 7.55
CA ALA A 78 10.71 -6.29 7.34
C ALA A 78 11.11 -6.19 5.85
N ALA A 79 10.22 -6.56 4.94
CA ALA A 79 10.43 -6.35 3.50
C ALA A 79 10.55 -4.86 3.17
N ILE A 80 9.63 -4.03 3.67
CA ILE A 80 9.64 -2.56 3.47
C ILE A 80 10.93 -1.95 4.06
N SER A 81 11.34 -2.37 5.26
CA SER A 81 12.58 -1.90 5.88
C SER A 81 13.81 -2.21 5.01
N GLY A 82 13.87 -3.40 4.41
CA GLY A 82 14.94 -3.76 3.46
C GLY A 82 14.92 -2.89 2.22
N LEU A 83 13.72 -2.64 1.63
CA LEU A 83 13.57 -1.76 0.46
C LEU A 83 13.99 -0.32 0.75
N ILE A 84 13.71 0.20 1.95
CA ILE A 84 14.18 1.51 2.39
C ILE A 84 15.72 1.54 2.47
N GLY A 85 16.33 0.46 3.00
CA GLY A 85 17.79 0.31 3.02
C GLY A 85 18.39 0.33 1.61
N ASP A 86 17.83 -0.46 0.70
CA ASP A 86 18.25 -0.50 -0.72
C ASP A 86 18.01 0.84 -1.45
N ALA A 87 17.04 1.62 -0.99
CA ALA A 87 16.74 2.95 -1.51
C ALA A 87 17.76 4.04 -1.10
N GLY A 88 18.72 3.69 -0.26
CA GLY A 88 19.70 4.65 0.26
C GLY A 88 19.44 5.10 1.71
N GLY A 89 18.60 4.38 2.44
CA GLY A 89 18.35 4.56 3.88
C GLY A 89 17.08 5.34 4.22
N SER A 90 16.46 6.05 3.26
CA SER A 90 15.19 6.75 3.49
C SER A 90 14.30 6.73 2.26
N ALA A 91 12.97 6.73 2.45
CA ALA A 91 12.01 6.74 1.34
C ALA A 91 10.65 7.34 1.73
N VAL A 92 9.92 7.81 0.72
CA VAL A 92 8.47 8.01 0.76
C VAL A 92 7.79 6.68 0.45
N LEU A 93 6.75 6.34 1.19
CA LEU A 93 5.91 5.18 0.89
C LEU A 93 4.67 5.62 0.13
N CYS A 94 4.42 4.98 -1.02
CA CYS A 94 3.22 5.20 -1.83
C CYS A 94 2.31 3.98 -1.71
N GLY A 95 1.31 4.05 -0.83
CA GLY A 95 0.34 2.98 -0.61
C GLY A 95 -0.84 3.04 -1.57
N HIS A 96 -1.32 1.89 -2.01
CA HIS A 96 -2.55 1.72 -2.77
C HIS A 96 -3.52 0.80 -2.01
N SER A 97 -4.78 1.22 -1.89
CA SER A 97 -5.81 0.40 -1.24
C SER A 97 -5.38 -0.04 0.17
N SER A 98 -5.50 -1.31 0.53
CA SER A 98 -5.01 -1.86 1.81
C SER A 98 -3.51 -1.64 2.06
N GLY A 99 -2.70 -1.49 1.01
CA GLY A 99 -1.29 -1.09 1.11
C GLY A 99 -1.08 0.27 1.78
N CYS A 100 -2.11 1.13 1.80
CA CYS A 100 -2.09 2.39 2.56
C CYS A 100 -1.94 2.16 4.06
N ALA A 101 -2.69 1.18 4.62
CA ALA A 101 -2.58 0.83 6.04
C ALA A 101 -1.20 0.25 6.38
N ILE A 102 -0.62 -0.55 5.47
CA ILE A 102 0.75 -1.08 5.61
C ILE A 102 1.77 0.07 5.58
N ALA A 103 1.64 1.02 4.65
CA ALA A 103 2.51 2.18 4.54
C ALA A 103 2.44 3.07 5.80
N LEU A 104 1.24 3.33 6.32
CA LEU A 104 1.05 4.05 7.60
C LEU A 104 1.67 3.28 8.77
N ARG A 105 1.51 1.97 8.82
CA ARG A 105 2.10 1.15 9.90
C ARG A 105 3.63 1.12 9.84
N ALA A 106 4.21 1.11 8.62
CA ALA A 106 5.65 1.24 8.42
C ALA A 106 6.15 2.62 8.85
N ALA A 107 5.40 3.69 8.52
CA ALA A 107 5.72 5.06 8.94
C ALA A 107 5.62 5.27 10.46
N ALA A 108 4.75 4.50 11.14
CA ALA A 108 4.62 4.50 12.60
C ALA A 108 5.69 3.64 13.31
N ALA A 109 6.48 2.88 12.57
CA ALA A 109 7.64 2.15 13.07
C ALA A 109 8.90 3.03 13.01
N ASP A 110 10.01 2.54 13.60
CA ASP A 110 11.30 3.24 13.57
C ASP A 110 12.04 3.01 12.23
N PHE A 111 11.35 3.26 11.10
CA PHE A 111 11.93 3.26 9.78
C PHE A 111 12.09 4.69 9.27
N ASP A 112 13.10 4.93 8.43
CA ASP A 112 13.34 6.25 7.83
C ASP A 112 12.36 6.55 6.68
N VAL A 113 11.06 6.55 7.03
CA VAL A 113 9.98 6.99 6.13
C VAL A 113 9.89 8.52 6.20
N THR A 114 10.15 9.20 5.10
CA THR A 114 10.17 10.66 5.01
C THR A 114 8.81 11.26 4.66
N GLY A 115 7.86 10.45 4.23
CA GLY A 115 6.49 10.86 3.92
C GLY A 115 5.65 9.69 3.44
N VAL A 116 4.34 9.89 3.36
CA VAL A 116 3.40 8.86 2.92
C VAL A 116 2.39 9.43 1.94
N VAL A 117 2.24 8.77 0.78
CA VAL A 117 1.19 9.04 -0.20
C VAL A 117 0.22 7.85 -0.19
N LEU A 118 -1.06 8.12 -0.04
CA LEU A 118 -2.10 7.12 0.18
C LEU A 118 -3.16 7.21 -0.92
N PHE A 119 -3.21 6.27 -1.84
CA PHE A 119 -4.23 6.27 -2.87
C PHE A 119 -5.38 5.33 -2.50
N GLU A 120 -6.58 5.94 -2.36
CA GLU A 120 -7.84 5.25 -2.04
C GLU A 120 -7.72 4.28 -0.86
N ALA A 121 -7.29 4.81 0.28
CA ALA A 121 -7.12 4.06 1.52
C ALA A 121 -8.48 3.60 2.08
N PRO A 122 -8.75 2.28 2.25
CA PRO A 122 -10.03 1.77 2.74
C PRO A 122 -10.08 1.73 4.28
N LEU A 123 -9.64 2.81 4.95
CA LEU A 123 -9.64 2.85 6.42
C LEU A 123 -11.06 3.03 6.97
N PHE A 124 -11.39 2.32 8.05
CA PHE A 124 -12.70 2.35 8.72
C PHE A 124 -13.89 1.94 7.84
N GLN A 125 -13.65 1.06 6.87
CA GLN A 125 -14.68 0.60 5.94
C GLN A 125 -15.16 -0.83 6.22
N VAL A 126 -14.59 -1.51 7.21
CA VAL A 126 -14.96 -2.89 7.56
C VAL A 126 -16.11 -2.88 8.54
N MET A 127 -17.28 -3.35 8.11
CA MET A 127 -18.47 -3.47 8.96
C MET A 127 -18.26 -4.56 10.05
N GLY A 128 -18.58 -4.20 11.28
CA GLY A 128 -18.40 -5.08 12.44
C GLY A 128 -16.99 -5.06 13.03
N GLY A 129 -16.11 -4.20 12.50
CA GLY A 129 -14.76 -3.97 13.00
C GLY A 129 -13.68 -4.82 12.31
N ALA A 130 -12.59 -4.18 11.94
CA ALA A 130 -11.52 -4.81 11.16
C ALA A 130 -10.80 -5.94 11.94
N ALA A 131 -10.72 -5.87 13.27
CA ALA A 131 -10.08 -6.91 14.05
C ALA A 131 -10.81 -8.26 13.97
N ALA A 132 -12.14 -8.27 14.11
CA ALA A 132 -12.95 -9.48 14.00
C ALA A 132 -12.93 -10.02 12.56
N TRP A 133 -13.00 -9.14 11.57
CA TRP A 133 -12.90 -9.49 10.17
C TRP A 133 -11.53 -10.11 9.83
N ALA A 134 -10.43 -9.51 10.28
CA ALA A 134 -9.08 -10.02 10.08
C ALA A 134 -8.90 -11.42 10.72
N ALA A 135 -9.39 -11.61 11.93
CA ALA A 135 -9.33 -12.91 12.63
C ALA A 135 -10.10 -14.00 11.87
N GLU A 136 -11.26 -13.69 11.28
CA GLU A 136 -12.03 -14.67 10.49
C GLU A 136 -11.35 -15.01 9.17
N VAL A 137 -10.74 -14.02 8.47
CA VAL A 137 -9.93 -14.29 7.26
C VAL A 137 -8.78 -15.23 7.61
N ASP A 138 -8.00 -14.93 8.66
CA ASP A 138 -6.86 -15.76 9.09
C ASP A 138 -7.31 -17.17 9.50
N ARG A 139 -8.42 -17.29 10.22
CA ARG A 139 -9.02 -18.59 10.60
C ARG A 139 -9.37 -19.45 9.39
N ARG A 140 -9.98 -18.85 8.34
CA ARG A 140 -10.32 -19.55 7.10
C ARG A 140 -9.08 -20.00 6.35
N ILE A 141 -8.08 -19.12 6.20
CA ILE A 141 -6.78 -19.47 5.59
C ILE A 141 -6.15 -20.64 6.33
N SER A 142 -6.11 -20.59 7.66
CA SER A 142 -5.53 -21.64 8.50
C SER A 142 -6.29 -22.98 8.39
N ALA A 143 -7.59 -22.93 8.11
CA ALA A 143 -8.43 -24.11 7.88
C ALA A 143 -8.35 -24.63 6.41
N GLY A 144 -7.62 -23.96 5.52
CA GLY A 144 -7.55 -24.28 4.09
C GLY A 144 -8.78 -23.85 3.29
N ASP A 145 -9.72 -23.12 3.88
CA ASP A 145 -10.90 -22.53 3.22
C ASP A 145 -10.53 -21.24 2.49
N LEU A 146 -9.70 -21.35 1.44
CA LEU A 146 -9.15 -20.19 0.74
C LEU A 146 -10.22 -19.42 -0.04
N ASP A 147 -11.19 -20.11 -0.66
CA ASP A 147 -12.32 -19.45 -1.37
C ASP A 147 -13.18 -18.67 -0.37
N GLY A 148 -13.53 -19.29 0.75
CA GLY A 148 -14.25 -18.62 1.83
C GLY A 148 -13.48 -17.48 2.46
N ALA A 149 -12.15 -17.58 2.56
CA ALA A 149 -11.29 -16.49 3.03
C ALA A 149 -11.34 -15.28 2.08
N LEU A 150 -11.23 -15.52 0.75
CA LEU A 150 -11.35 -14.45 -0.25
C LEU A 150 -12.75 -13.82 -0.24
N ALA A 151 -13.79 -14.63 -0.17
CA ALA A 151 -15.17 -14.14 -0.08
C ALA A 151 -15.38 -13.29 1.20
N HIS A 152 -14.83 -13.73 2.33
CA HIS A 152 -14.91 -12.98 3.58
C HIS A 152 -14.08 -11.69 3.56
N TYR A 153 -12.90 -11.72 2.90
CA TYR A 153 -12.09 -10.51 2.68
C TYR A 153 -12.90 -9.44 1.93
N MET A 154 -13.69 -9.85 0.94
CA MET A 154 -14.47 -8.95 0.06
C MET A 154 -15.89 -8.67 0.58
N LYS A 155 -16.29 -9.14 1.78
CA LYS A 155 -17.70 -9.14 2.25
C LYS A 155 -18.36 -7.76 2.30
N ASP A 156 -17.58 -6.71 2.53
CA ASP A 156 -18.06 -5.32 2.65
C ASP A 156 -17.80 -4.49 1.37
N MET A 157 -17.26 -5.13 0.31
CA MET A 157 -17.18 -4.55 -1.03
C MET A 157 -18.52 -4.73 -1.76
N PRO A 158 -18.78 -3.98 -2.84
CA PRO A 158 -19.98 -4.19 -3.64
C PRO A 158 -20.15 -5.67 -4.05
N PRO A 159 -21.31 -6.30 -3.79
CA PRO A 159 -21.51 -7.75 -4.01
C PRO A 159 -21.20 -8.20 -5.44
N GLU A 160 -21.48 -7.32 -6.42
CA GLU A 160 -21.21 -7.57 -7.83
C GLU A 160 -19.71 -7.73 -8.13
N TRP A 161 -18.82 -7.22 -7.29
CA TRP A 161 -17.37 -7.35 -7.48
C TRP A 161 -16.93 -8.80 -7.25
N LEU A 162 -17.39 -9.45 -6.19
CA LEU A 162 -17.06 -10.86 -5.94
C LEU A 162 -17.64 -11.75 -7.04
N GLU A 163 -18.88 -11.49 -7.48
CA GLU A 163 -19.50 -12.22 -8.58
C GLU A 163 -18.74 -12.04 -9.91
N ALA A 164 -18.29 -10.83 -10.19
CA ALA A 164 -17.50 -10.54 -11.38
C ALA A 164 -16.14 -11.24 -11.33
N VAL A 165 -15.46 -11.15 -10.19
CA VAL A 165 -14.13 -11.76 -9.97
C VAL A 165 -14.20 -13.28 -10.11
N ARG A 166 -15.25 -13.94 -9.60
CA ARG A 166 -15.47 -15.40 -9.74
C ARG A 166 -15.55 -15.88 -11.19
N LYS A 167 -15.96 -15.00 -12.10
CA LYS A 167 -16.06 -15.31 -13.55
C LYS A 167 -14.74 -15.13 -14.31
N LEU A 168 -13.72 -14.53 -13.67
CA LEU A 168 -12.44 -14.28 -14.33
C LEU A 168 -11.59 -15.56 -14.38
N PRO A 169 -10.88 -15.82 -15.50
CA PRO A 169 -9.96 -16.95 -15.61
C PRO A 169 -8.88 -16.97 -14.52
N ILE A 170 -8.54 -15.82 -13.97
CA ILE A 170 -7.53 -15.63 -12.90
C ILE A 170 -8.08 -15.98 -11.51
N TYR A 171 -9.37 -16.24 -11.34
CA TYR A 171 -9.97 -16.48 -10.03
C TYR A 171 -9.26 -17.56 -9.19
N PRO A 172 -8.92 -18.74 -9.74
CA PRO A 172 -8.18 -19.75 -8.96
C PRO A 172 -6.85 -19.23 -8.41
N GLN A 173 -6.15 -18.39 -9.17
CA GLN A 173 -4.92 -17.76 -8.71
C GLN A 173 -5.17 -16.72 -7.62
N MET A 174 -6.27 -15.95 -7.71
CA MET A 174 -6.65 -15.01 -6.65
C MET A 174 -6.98 -15.74 -5.35
N VAL A 175 -7.71 -16.85 -5.43
CA VAL A 175 -7.97 -17.71 -4.27
C VAL A 175 -6.66 -18.24 -3.67
N ALA A 176 -5.75 -18.75 -4.48
CA ALA A 176 -4.45 -19.22 -3.98
C ALA A 176 -3.62 -18.10 -3.32
N ASN A 177 -3.70 -16.88 -3.84
CA ASN A 177 -2.96 -15.72 -3.35
C ASN A 177 -3.52 -15.14 -2.04
N VAL A 178 -4.75 -15.53 -1.61
CA VAL A 178 -5.39 -14.95 -0.41
C VAL A 178 -4.55 -15.16 0.86
N VAL A 179 -3.69 -16.17 0.89
CA VAL A 179 -2.75 -16.41 2.00
C VAL A 179 -1.82 -15.22 2.25
N SER A 180 -1.56 -14.40 1.23
CA SER A 180 -0.75 -13.18 1.32
C SER A 180 -1.54 -11.95 1.82
N TYR A 181 -2.86 -12.07 2.07
CA TYR A 181 -3.70 -10.94 2.52
C TYR A 181 -3.72 -10.76 4.04
N ILE A 182 -3.09 -11.67 4.78
CA ILE A 182 -3.02 -11.58 6.25
C ILE A 182 -2.39 -10.25 6.68
N ALA A 183 -1.30 -9.82 6.03
CA ALA A 183 -0.66 -8.54 6.34
C ALA A 183 -1.58 -7.33 6.06
N ASP A 184 -2.42 -7.40 5.00
CA ASP A 184 -3.43 -6.38 4.71
C ASP A 184 -4.48 -6.31 5.81
N CYS A 185 -4.99 -7.47 6.24
CA CYS A 185 -5.99 -7.58 7.30
C CYS A 185 -5.47 -7.05 8.64
N GLU A 186 -4.24 -7.43 9.01
CA GLU A 186 -3.59 -6.97 10.24
C GLU A 186 -3.32 -5.47 10.22
N ALA A 187 -2.90 -4.91 9.08
CA ALA A 187 -2.66 -3.48 8.94
C ALA A 187 -3.95 -2.66 9.03
N LEU A 188 -5.04 -3.12 8.40
CA LEU A 188 -6.35 -2.48 8.51
C LEU A 188 -6.90 -2.56 9.95
N ALA A 189 -6.77 -3.71 10.61
CA ALA A 189 -7.16 -3.85 12.01
C ALA A 189 -6.34 -2.95 12.94
N TRP A 190 -5.03 -2.81 12.68
CA TRP A 190 -4.19 -1.87 13.42
C TRP A 190 -4.63 -0.42 13.17
N ALA A 191 -4.95 -0.03 11.95
CA ALA A 191 -5.39 1.33 11.63
C ALA A 191 -6.72 1.71 12.31
N GLU A 192 -7.60 0.74 12.57
CA GLU A 192 -8.86 0.95 13.32
C GLU A 192 -8.70 0.88 14.84
N SER A 193 -7.56 0.42 15.36
CA SER A 193 -7.36 0.22 16.79
C SER A 193 -7.26 1.51 17.61
N LYS A 194 -7.12 2.66 16.93
CA LYS A 194 -6.96 3.98 17.56
C LYS A 194 -7.39 5.11 16.61
N PRO A 195 -7.59 6.34 17.10
CA PRO A 195 -7.92 7.49 16.27
C PRO A 195 -6.88 7.75 15.17
N LEU A 196 -7.31 8.26 14.01
CA LEU A 196 -6.41 8.57 12.89
C LEU A 196 -5.24 9.47 13.30
N GLY A 197 -5.49 10.49 14.10
CA GLY A 197 -4.47 11.43 14.56
C GLY A 197 -3.40 10.81 15.47
N GLU A 198 -3.63 9.59 15.96
CA GLU A 198 -2.70 8.84 16.83
C GLU A 198 -1.97 7.72 16.08
N LEU A 199 -2.23 7.55 14.76
CA LEU A 199 -1.58 6.50 13.97
C LEU A 199 -0.08 6.74 13.81
N LEU A 200 0.33 7.99 13.67
CA LEU A 200 1.74 8.37 13.54
C LEU A 200 2.25 8.97 14.85
N ASN A 201 3.40 8.48 15.32
CA ASN A 201 4.09 8.96 16.53
C ASN A 201 5.07 10.11 16.24
N ARG A 202 5.18 10.52 14.99
CA ARG A 202 6.04 11.60 14.51
C ARG A 202 5.35 12.37 13.39
N GLN A 203 5.72 13.63 13.23
CA GLN A 203 5.18 14.48 12.18
C GLN A 203 5.96 14.25 10.89
N ILE A 204 5.30 13.66 9.90
CA ILE A 204 5.79 13.50 8.52
C ILE A 204 4.69 13.94 7.57
N PRO A 205 5.02 14.44 6.37
CA PRO A 205 4.03 14.75 5.36
C PRO A 205 3.21 13.51 4.97
N VAL A 206 1.88 13.67 4.94
CA VAL A 206 0.94 12.64 4.47
C VAL A 206 0.03 13.26 3.42
N GLU A 207 -0.16 12.60 2.28
CA GLU A 207 -1.11 13.03 1.29
C GLU A 207 -2.07 11.89 0.93
N ALA A 208 -3.36 12.09 1.21
CA ALA A 208 -4.40 11.17 0.79
C ALA A 208 -4.93 11.57 -0.59
N ILE A 209 -4.91 10.63 -1.53
CA ILE A 209 -5.29 10.85 -2.92
C ILE A 209 -6.44 9.93 -3.28
N VAL A 210 -7.39 10.44 -4.03
CA VAL A 210 -8.49 9.65 -4.63
C VAL A 210 -8.59 9.90 -6.12
N GLY A 211 -9.13 8.94 -6.85
CA GLY A 211 -9.50 9.13 -8.25
C GLY A 211 -10.72 10.05 -8.37
N ARG A 212 -10.81 10.87 -9.43
CA ARG A 212 -11.99 11.73 -9.67
C ARG A 212 -13.27 10.93 -9.84
N GLN A 213 -13.16 9.68 -10.33
CA GLN A 213 -14.28 8.76 -10.48
C GLN A 213 -14.17 7.63 -9.45
N THR A 214 -14.34 8.00 -8.18
CA THR A 214 -14.30 7.07 -7.04
C THR A 214 -15.60 7.10 -6.23
N SER A 215 -15.71 6.19 -5.24
CA SER A 215 -16.87 6.14 -4.36
C SER A 215 -16.88 7.28 -3.34
N PRO A 216 -18.08 7.74 -2.88
CA PRO A 216 -18.16 8.72 -1.80
C PRO A 216 -17.42 8.32 -0.54
N LEU A 217 -17.35 7.02 -0.24
CA LEU A 217 -16.68 6.47 0.93
C LEU A 217 -15.16 6.70 0.89
N MET A 218 -14.52 6.55 -0.29
CA MET A 218 -13.11 6.84 -0.47
C MET A 218 -12.81 8.34 -0.32
N ILE A 219 -13.69 9.20 -0.83
CA ILE A 219 -13.58 10.67 -0.67
C ILE A 219 -13.65 11.02 0.81
N GLU A 220 -14.61 10.46 1.55
CA GLU A 220 -14.78 10.74 2.97
C GLU A 220 -13.56 10.28 3.79
N THR A 221 -13.05 9.09 3.50
CA THR A 221 -11.82 8.60 4.14
C THR A 221 -10.63 9.52 3.88
N ALA A 222 -10.44 9.97 2.63
CA ALA A 222 -9.35 10.90 2.29
C ALA A 222 -9.49 12.24 3.01
N ARG A 223 -10.70 12.78 3.12
CA ARG A 223 -10.99 14.00 3.88
C ARG A 223 -10.65 13.85 5.36
N ARG A 224 -11.04 12.73 5.96
CA ARG A 224 -10.72 12.43 7.36
C ARG A 224 -9.22 12.30 7.59
N ILE A 225 -8.49 11.62 6.71
CA ILE A 225 -7.02 11.56 6.78
C ILE A 225 -6.43 12.97 6.77
N GLY A 226 -6.84 13.82 5.82
CA GLY A 226 -6.37 15.19 5.71
C GLY A 226 -6.76 16.11 6.89
N ALA A 227 -7.82 15.78 7.61
CA ALA A 227 -8.30 16.58 8.75
C ALA A 227 -7.75 16.10 10.10
N GLU A 228 -7.57 14.80 10.28
CA GLU A 228 -7.28 14.18 11.57
C GLU A 228 -5.79 13.84 11.77
N ILE A 229 -5.01 13.59 10.69
CA ILE A 229 -3.56 13.36 10.80
C ILE A 229 -2.82 14.70 10.70
N SER A 230 -2.00 15.02 11.68
CA SER A 230 -1.22 16.26 11.70
C SER A 230 -0.27 16.35 10.49
N GLY A 231 -0.34 17.48 9.77
CA GLY A 231 0.47 17.71 8.56
C GLY A 231 -0.02 16.96 7.32
N ALA A 232 -1.19 16.32 7.39
CA ALA A 232 -1.79 15.66 6.23
C ALA A 232 -2.58 16.63 5.35
N SER A 233 -2.70 16.26 4.08
CA SER A 233 -3.57 16.89 3.09
C SER A 233 -4.33 15.82 2.29
N TRP A 234 -5.34 16.24 1.52
CA TRP A 234 -6.01 15.34 0.59
C TRP A 234 -6.33 16.03 -0.73
N LYS A 235 -6.47 15.24 -1.80
CA LYS A 235 -6.86 15.72 -3.12
C LYS A 235 -7.45 14.63 -4.01
N ALA A 236 -8.05 15.05 -5.12
CA ALA A 236 -8.46 14.17 -6.21
C ALA A 236 -7.58 14.38 -7.45
N ILE A 237 -7.17 13.29 -8.08
CA ILE A 237 -6.45 13.28 -9.37
C ILE A 237 -7.24 12.50 -10.42
N GLU A 238 -6.79 12.51 -11.68
CA GLU A 238 -7.38 11.64 -12.69
C GLU A 238 -7.24 10.17 -12.31
N GLY A 239 -8.36 9.45 -12.28
CA GLY A 239 -8.43 8.06 -11.87
C GLY A 239 -9.87 7.56 -11.80
N ALA A 240 -10.06 6.26 -12.05
CA ALA A 240 -11.34 5.57 -12.06
C ALA A 240 -11.16 4.09 -11.71
N ASN A 241 -12.24 3.43 -11.28
CA ASN A 241 -12.23 1.99 -11.00
C ASN A 241 -11.12 1.56 -10.02
N HIS A 242 -10.92 2.34 -8.97
CA HIS A 242 -9.91 2.10 -7.94
C HIS A 242 -8.46 2.10 -8.48
N LYS A 243 -8.21 2.87 -9.55
CA LYS A 243 -6.91 3.02 -10.21
C LYS A 243 -6.66 4.48 -10.54
N TRP A 244 -5.40 4.90 -10.41
CA TRP A 244 -4.96 6.22 -10.87
C TRP A 244 -4.58 6.20 -12.35
N GLU A 245 -4.56 7.38 -12.96
CA GLU A 245 -3.96 7.58 -14.26
C GLU A 245 -2.43 7.74 -14.05
N PRO A 246 -1.57 6.98 -14.78
CA PRO A 246 -0.14 6.93 -14.49
C PRO A 246 0.59 8.26 -14.54
N ASP A 247 0.28 9.11 -15.52
CA ASP A 247 0.96 10.41 -15.68
C ASP A 247 0.55 11.40 -14.58
N ALA A 248 -0.74 11.41 -14.21
CA ALA A 248 -1.26 12.23 -13.13
C ALA A 248 -0.64 11.84 -11.78
N MET A 249 -0.53 10.54 -11.49
CA MET A 249 0.08 10.08 -10.25
C MET A 249 1.58 10.35 -10.23
N ALA A 250 2.30 10.13 -11.33
CA ALA A 250 3.73 10.44 -11.42
C ALA A 250 4.02 11.94 -11.21
N ALA A 251 3.17 12.83 -11.77
CA ALA A 251 3.27 14.27 -11.55
C ALA A 251 3.05 14.62 -10.06
N GLU A 252 2.11 13.91 -9.41
CA GLU A 252 1.79 14.13 -8.01
C GLU A 252 2.95 13.71 -7.08
N LEU A 253 3.60 12.57 -7.34
CA LEU A 253 4.76 12.14 -6.57
C LEU A 253 5.92 13.14 -6.67
N VAL A 254 6.16 13.70 -7.85
CA VAL A 254 7.18 14.76 -8.07
C VAL A 254 6.82 16.02 -7.28
N ARG A 255 5.56 16.46 -7.33
CA ARG A 255 5.08 17.61 -6.55
C ARG A 255 5.23 17.38 -5.04
N PHE A 256 4.84 16.21 -4.55
CA PHE A 256 4.97 15.85 -3.15
C PHE A 256 6.42 15.93 -2.68
N ASN A 257 7.36 15.40 -3.47
CA ASN A 257 8.79 15.50 -3.19
C ASN A 257 9.29 16.95 -3.14
N GLN A 258 8.83 17.82 -4.04
CA GLN A 258 9.21 19.24 -4.06
C GLN A 258 8.75 19.97 -2.80
N ILE A 259 7.54 19.69 -2.32
CA ILE A 259 7.01 20.29 -1.09
C ILE A 259 7.88 19.88 0.12
N GLN A 260 8.27 18.61 0.22
CA GLN A 260 9.15 18.14 1.28
C GLN A 260 10.52 18.84 1.25
N ALA A 261 11.12 18.97 0.07
CA ALA A 261 12.41 19.63 -0.10
C ALA A 261 12.36 21.10 0.36
N ASN A 262 11.29 21.83 0.02
CA ASN A 262 11.10 23.22 0.41
C ASN A 262 10.89 23.37 1.93
N ALA A 263 10.11 22.48 2.56
CA ALA A 263 9.90 22.48 4.01
C ALA A 263 11.22 22.25 4.75
N SER A 264 12.01 21.26 4.32
CA SER A 264 13.32 20.94 4.92
C SER A 264 14.36 22.07 4.76
N GLN A 265 14.25 22.92 3.75
CA GLN A 265 15.09 24.11 3.58
C GLN A 265 14.65 25.24 4.49
N ALA A 266 13.33 25.44 4.69
CA ALA A 266 12.79 26.46 5.57
C ALA A 266 13.17 26.21 7.05
N ASP A 267 13.20 24.95 7.49
CA ASP A 267 13.57 24.56 8.86
C ASP A 267 15.08 24.73 9.16
N ARG A 268 15.91 24.89 8.13
CA ARG A 268 17.38 25.08 8.25
C ARG A 268 17.83 26.55 8.12
N ALA A 269 16.93 27.43 7.70
CA ALA A 269 17.19 28.87 7.50
C ALA A 269 16.75 29.71 8.70
#